data_de1be1fb92e1293c5a276c57b3a3de08
#
_entry.id   de1be1fb92e1293c5a276c57b3a3de08
#
_cell.length_a   1.000
_cell.length_b   1.000
_cell.length_c   1.000
_cell.angle_alpha   90.00
_cell.angle_beta   90.00
_cell.angle_gamma   90.00
#
_symmetry.space_group_name_H-M   'P 1'
#
loop_
_entity.id
_entity.type
_entity.pdbx_description
1 polymer ?
#
loop_
_entity_poly.entity_id
_entity_poly.type
_entity_poly.pdbx_seq_one_letter_code
_entity_poly.pdbx_strand_id
1 'polypeptide(L)'
;MLGIGETRVIEPLTMPLRDTAPPLPAGSIEAEEVPEAVRPQPVPLVRLLLPVVMIAAMLGMVALMVLGAGSSRQISPMALMFPLMMLASMAMMFGPNNGGQDPDETRRTYLRHIKALREKALRNAAAQRAHETYRHPAPGDLSVMVGSRRMWERGPDDPDALEVRVGTGPTTLCTPINVPDSGATEDLDPVCAVSMRQTIKAVGTVPDMPVVIQLQAFRFLSVSGRACARDSESEDPARDMVRAMVLQLALAHGPETCGIEATGGQWEWLKWLPHAREPEKARFRILVVDGVLTTGTEDFFHDDSYTTIIEVGGAPSSALGVRAEHEGLCLVAGQKLQVATAAGVEELGAPDGMSAPSSTLLARSMAAFRRPDSTAGRRGTDLMGLLGYRDVEELAASGMWQSREESARLMVPIGIDTVGQPVTVDLKESAHGGMGPHGLCIGATGSGNPEHGFGVRCKHGNNRSAASSDLRTYFAR
;
A
#
# COMPACT_ATOMS: atom_id res chain seq x y z
N MET A 1 32.19 2.72 53.46
CA MET A 1 31.01 3.33 52.81
C MET A 1 31.13 2.98 51.31
N LEU A 2 30.47 1.89 50.94
CA LEU A 2 30.43 1.42 49.56
C LEU A 2 29.16 2.01 48.94
N GLY A 3 29.32 2.83 47.89
CA GLY A 3 28.24 3.44 47.15
C GLY A 3 27.36 2.39 46.48
N ILE A 4 26.09 2.43 46.79
CA ILE A 4 25.05 1.65 46.15
C ILE A 4 24.91 2.18 44.73
N GLY A 5 25.26 1.36 43.75
CA GLY A 5 25.09 1.68 42.33
C GLY A 5 23.64 1.98 42.01
N GLU A 6 23.41 3.13 41.39
CA GLU A 6 22.11 3.52 40.85
C GLU A 6 21.61 2.43 39.88
N THR A 7 20.50 1.81 40.24
CA THR A 7 19.74 0.93 39.36
C THR A 7 19.22 1.81 38.22
N ARG A 8 19.88 1.80 37.05
CA ARG A 8 19.33 2.37 35.85
C ARG A 8 17.99 1.68 35.55
N VAL A 9 16.92 2.38 35.78
CA VAL A 9 15.59 1.99 35.31
C VAL A 9 15.68 1.97 33.79
N ILE A 10 15.61 0.79 33.18
CA ILE A 10 15.44 0.65 31.74
C ILE A 10 14.04 1.17 31.47
N GLU A 11 13.94 2.37 30.89
CA GLU A 11 12.69 2.88 30.37
C GLU A 11 12.13 1.85 29.38
N PRO A 12 10.84 1.47 29.52
CA PRO A 12 10.21 0.62 28.51
C PRO A 12 10.35 1.32 27.18
N LEU A 13 10.90 0.63 26.18
CA LEU A 13 11.03 1.14 24.83
C LEU A 13 9.63 1.51 24.36
N THR A 14 9.28 2.77 24.48
CA THR A 14 8.07 3.32 23.89
C THR A 14 8.19 3.04 22.40
N MET A 15 7.24 2.27 21.84
CA MET A 15 7.21 2.02 20.40
C MET A 15 7.40 3.37 19.70
N PRO A 16 8.36 3.51 18.79
CA PRO A 16 8.52 4.75 18.06
C PRO A 16 7.19 5.07 17.38
N LEU A 17 6.69 6.30 17.55
CA LEU A 17 5.50 6.73 16.83
C LEU A 17 5.70 6.37 15.35
N ARG A 18 4.67 5.74 14.77
CA ARG A 18 4.64 5.41 13.36
C ARG A 18 4.83 6.69 12.54
N ASP A 19 5.70 6.65 11.56
CA ASP A 19 5.91 7.77 10.64
C ASP A 19 4.60 8.02 9.87
N THR A 20 4.18 9.28 9.81
CA THR A 20 2.95 9.64 9.10
C THR A 20 3.14 9.51 7.59
N ALA A 21 2.17 8.86 6.92
CA ALA A 21 2.13 8.84 5.46
C ALA A 21 2.02 10.27 4.87
N PRO A 22 2.50 10.51 3.66
CA PRO A 22 2.25 11.75 2.94
C PRO A 22 0.77 12.14 3.00
N PRO A 23 0.41 13.42 3.11
CA PRO A 23 -0.99 13.81 3.29
C PRO A 23 -1.84 13.41 2.08
N LEU A 24 -3.00 12.79 2.35
CA LEU A 24 -4.00 12.50 1.34
C LEU A 24 -4.86 13.74 1.10
N PRO A 25 -5.02 14.21 -0.15
CA PRO A 25 -5.94 15.31 -0.45
C PRO A 25 -7.37 14.94 -0.08
N ALA A 26 -8.07 15.86 0.58
CA ALA A 26 -9.44 15.66 1.03
C ALA A 26 -10.39 16.67 0.37
N GLY A 27 -11.69 16.38 0.42
CA GLY A 27 -12.75 17.21 -0.14
C GLY A 27 -13.02 16.93 -1.61
N SER A 28 -13.54 17.93 -2.32
CA SER A 28 -13.91 17.86 -3.72
C SER A 28 -13.26 18.98 -4.54
N ILE A 29 -13.23 18.82 -5.83
CA ILE A 29 -12.84 19.87 -6.77
C ILE A 29 -14.12 20.44 -7.36
N GLU A 30 -14.45 21.66 -6.99
CA GLU A 30 -15.61 22.34 -7.55
C GLU A 30 -15.28 22.91 -8.93
N ALA A 31 -16.09 22.54 -9.93
CA ALA A 31 -16.02 23.10 -11.28
C ALA A 31 -16.96 24.29 -11.40
N GLU A 32 -16.63 25.23 -12.29
CA GLU A 32 -17.54 26.29 -12.68
C GLU A 32 -18.68 25.73 -13.55
N GLU A 33 -19.80 26.42 -13.52
CA GLU A 33 -20.96 26.11 -14.33
C GLU A 33 -20.63 26.19 -15.83
N VAL A 34 -21.14 25.23 -16.59
CA VAL A 34 -20.91 25.22 -18.05
C VAL A 34 -21.66 26.39 -18.68
N PRO A 35 -21.00 27.24 -19.47
CA PRO A 35 -21.64 28.40 -20.05
C PRO A 35 -22.76 27.98 -21.01
N GLU A 36 -23.82 28.81 -21.06
CA GLU A 36 -24.92 28.62 -21.98
C GLU A 36 -24.47 28.91 -23.43
N ALA A 37 -25.09 28.21 -24.37
CA ALA A 37 -24.90 28.46 -25.78
C ALA A 37 -25.47 29.82 -26.18
N VAL A 38 -24.64 30.66 -26.72
CA VAL A 38 -25.11 31.95 -27.28
C VAL A 38 -25.97 31.65 -28.50
N ARG A 39 -27.29 31.72 -28.32
CA ARG A 39 -28.22 31.61 -29.44
C ARG A 39 -28.21 32.90 -30.25
N PRO A 40 -27.93 32.90 -31.56
CA PRO A 40 -28.01 34.09 -32.37
C PRO A 40 -29.46 34.59 -32.33
N GLN A 41 -29.66 35.73 -31.66
CA GLN A 41 -31.00 36.35 -31.68
C GLN A 41 -31.31 36.77 -33.12
N PRO A 42 -32.47 36.41 -33.69
CA PRO A 42 -32.85 36.83 -35.01
C PRO A 42 -32.88 38.40 -35.01
N VAL A 43 -32.10 38.98 -35.85
CA VAL A 43 -32.05 40.45 -35.97
C VAL A 43 -33.44 40.91 -36.38
N PRO A 44 -34.17 41.71 -35.57
CA PRO A 44 -35.54 42.12 -35.94
C PRO A 44 -35.48 42.83 -37.28
N LEU A 45 -36.39 42.43 -38.20
CA LEU A 45 -36.46 42.97 -39.57
C LEU A 45 -36.48 44.51 -39.57
N VAL A 46 -37.08 45.11 -38.54
CA VAL A 46 -37.10 46.56 -38.32
C VAL A 46 -35.68 47.15 -38.21
N ARG A 47 -34.75 46.46 -37.57
CA ARG A 47 -33.34 46.92 -37.41
C ARG A 47 -32.57 46.84 -38.71
N LEU A 48 -32.94 45.91 -39.61
CA LEU A 48 -32.33 45.76 -40.94
C LEU A 48 -32.96 46.76 -41.96
N LEU A 49 -34.29 47.02 -41.86
CA LEU A 49 -35.02 47.90 -42.80
C LEU A 49 -34.90 49.38 -42.42
N LEU A 50 -34.79 49.69 -41.12
CA LEU A 50 -34.76 51.08 -40.65
C LEU A 50 -33.62 51.91 -41.25
N PRO A 51 -32.36 51.43 -41.33
CA PRO A 51 -31.27 52.16 -42.01
C PRO A 51 -31.54 52.42 -43.49
N VAL A 52 -32.14 51.41 -44.17
CA VAL A 52 -32.46 51.54 -45.60
C VAL A 52 -33.55 52.59 -45.84
N VAL A 53 -34.61 52.59 -45.02
CA VAL A 53 -35.66 53.60 -45.08
C VAL A 53 -35.14 54.99 -44.76
N MET A 54 -34.29 55.12 -43.77
CA MET A 54 -33.69 56.39 -43.37
C MET A 54 -32.72 56.92 -44.45
N ILE A 55 -31.93 56.08 -45.08
CA ILE A 55 -31.07 56.48 -46.21
C ILE A 55 -31.94 56.93 -47.40
N ALA A 56 -32.99 56.19 -47.70
CA ALA A 56 -33.94 56.58 -48.78
C ALA A 56 -34.63 57.94 -48.49
N ALA A 57 -35.08 58.12 -47.23
CA ALA A 57 -35.65 59.39 -46.81
C ALA A 57 -34.65 60.57 -46.89
N MET A 58 -33.41 60.32 -46.49
CA MET A 58 -32.33 61.31 -46.59
C MET A 58 -32.00 61.65 -48.04
N LEU A 59 -31.90 60.64 -48.91
CA LEU A 59 -31.67 60.91 -50.35
C LEU A 59 -32.84 61.65 -50.97
N GLY A 60 -34.09 61.33 -50.59
CA GLY A 60 -35.29 62.03 -50.99
C GLY A 60 -35.27 63.50 -50.55
N MET A 61 -34.84 63.79 -49.33
CA MET A 61 -34.73 65.09 -48.79
C MET A 61 -33.65 65.94 -49.54
N VAL A 62 -32.49 65.32 -49.80
CA VAL A 62 -31.42 65.98 -50.59
C VAL A 62 -31.88 66.23 -52.04
N ALA A 63 -32.60 65.28 -52.67
CA ALA A 63 -33.14 65.42 -53.99
C ALA A 63 -34.17 66.58 -54.07
N LEU A 64 -35.10 66.69 -53.11
CA LEU A 64 -36.04 67.74 -52.99
C LEU A 64 -35.35 69.10 -52.80
N MET A 65 -34.24 69.18 -52.05
CA MET A 65 -33.46 70.34 -51.83
C MET A 65 -32.71 70.83 -53.08
N VAL A 66 -32.23 69.90 -53.87
CA VAL A 66 -31.53 70.19 -55.16
C VAL A 66 -32.51 70.53 -56.24
N LEU A 67 -33.63 69.79 -56.39
CA LEU A 67 -34.67 70.07 -57.41
C LEU A 67 -35.54 71.27 -57.09
N GLY A 68 -35.73 71.60 -55.79
CA GLY A 68 -36.50 72.75 -55.37
C GLY A 68 -35.73 74.09 -55.35
N ALA A 69 -34.43 74.05 -55.49
CA ALA A 69 -33.57 75.18 -55.66
C ALA A 69 -33.59 75.64 -57.11
N GLY A 70 -34.60 76.46 -57.49
CA GLY A 70 -34.60 77.11 -58.80
C GLY A 70 -33.33 77.94 -59.00
N SER A 71 -32.94 78.11 -60.24
CA SER A 71 -31.65 78.53 -60.79
C SER A 71 -30.99 79.85 -60.23
N SER A 72 -31.38 80.31 -59.06
CA SER A 72 -30.83 81.55 -58.47
C SER A 72 -30.63 81.50 -56.94
N ARG A 73 -30.71 80.29 -56.28
CA ARG A 73 -30.47 80.28 -54.83
C ARG A 73 -29.28 79.39 -54.46
N GLN A 74 -28.21 80.03 -54.02
CA GLN A 74 -27.05 79.35 -53.45
C GLN A 74 -27.50 78.49 -52.26
N ILE A 75 -27.21 77.17 -52.34
CA ILE A 75 -27.46 76.31 -51.24
C ILE A 75 -26.55 76.67 -50.08
N SER A 76 -27.14 77.18 -49.01
CA SER A 76 -26.40 77.55 -47.81
C SER A 76 -25.65 76.29 -47.27
N PRO A 77 -24.34 76.41 -46.96
CA PRO A 77 -23.59 75.28 -46.35
C PRO A 77 -24.24 74.73 -45.07
N MET A 78 -25.01 75.59 -44.39
CA MET A 78 -25.72 75.23 -43.15
C MET A 78 -26.89 74.30 -43.39
N ALA A 79 -27.47 74.26 -44.61
CA ALA A 79 -28.55 73.32 -44.99
C ALA A 79 -28.05 71.88 -45.15
N LEU A 80 -26.79 71.70 -45.48
CA LEU A 80 -26.16 70.39 -45.57
C LEU A 80 -25.74 69.82 -44.20
N MET A 81 -25.65 70.65 -43.16
CA MET A 81 -25.30 70.13 -41.82
C MET A 81 -26.37 69.22 -41.22
N PHE A 82 -27.63 69.41 -41.50
CA PHE A 82 -28.72 68.61 -40.95
C PHE A 82 -28.68 67.14 -41.46
N PRO A 83 -28.58 66.91 -42.78
CA PRO A 83 -28.37 65.56 -43.29
C PRO A 83 -27.09 64.88 -42.76
N LEU A 84 -25.99 65.61 -42.64
CA LEU A 84 -24.72 65.11 -42.12
C LEU A 84 -24.80 64.72 -40.65
N MET A 85 -25.47 65.58 -39.83
CA MET A 85 -25.72 65.31 -38.42
C MET A 85 -26.63 64.11 -38.21
N MET A 86 -27.63 63.96 -39.09
CA MET A 86 -28.53 62.74 -39.08
C MET A 86 -27.78 61.47 -39.50
N LEU A 87 -26.84 61.55 -40.46
CA LEU A 87 -25.98 60.44 -40.83
C LEU A 87 -25.00 60.08 -39.68
N ALA A 88 -24.40 61.03 -39.00
CA ALA A 88 -23.54 60.80 -37.84
C ALA A 88 -24.31 60.18 -36.66
N SER A 89 -25.54 60.68 -36.38
CA SER A 89 -26.44 60.10 -35.38
C SER A 89 -26.85 58.69 -35.71
N MET A 90 -27.09 58.43 -36.97
CA MET A 90 -27.43 57.09 -37.47
C MET A 90 -26.23 56.13 -37.35
N ALA A 91 -25.02 56.57 -37.72
CA ALA A 91 -23.77 55.80 -37.58
C ALA A 91 -23.52 55.48 -36.11
N MET A 92 -23.82 56.39 -35.17
CA MET A 92 -23.68 56.16 -33.75
C MET A 92 -24.76 55.24 -33.19
N MET A 93 -25.99 55.26 -33.73
CA MET A 93 -27.11 54.42 -33.27
C MET A 93 -27.07 53.00 -33.85
N PHE A 94 -26.52 52.82 -35.05
CA PHE A 94 -26.37 51.55 -35.74
C PHE A 94 -24.94 51.04 -35.81
N GLY A 95 -24.00 51.72 -35.15
CA GLY A 95 -22.65 51.24 -34.97
C GLY A 95 -22.66 49.85 -34.30
N PRO A 96 -21.63 49.03 -34.51
CA PRO A 96 -21.56 47.70 -33.95
C PRO A 96 -21.67 47.82 -32.42
N ASN A 97 -22.85 47.42 -31.90
CA ASN A 97 -23.08 47.37 -30.47
C ASN A 97 -22.31 46.15 -29.96
N ASN A 98 -21.01 46.30 -29.61
CA ASN A 98 -20.17 45.27 -29.04
C ASN A 98 -20.56 44.90 -27.60
N GLY A 99 -21.82 45.15 -27.22
CA GLY A 99 -22.36 44.80 -25.90
C GLY A 99 -22.76 43.33 -25.72
N GLY A 100 -22.61 42.50 -26.74
CA GLY A 100 -22.77 41.03 -26.60
C GLY A 100 -21.47 40.42 -26.15
N GLN A 101 -21.51 39.58 -25.12
CA GLN A 101 -20.35 38.76 -24.75
C GLN A 101 -19.86 38.02 -25.99
N ASP A 102 -18.57 38.15 -26.32
CA ASP A 102 -17.98 37.39 -27.42
C ASP A 102 -17.99 35.88 -27.04
N PRO A 103 -18.73 35.05 -27.77
CA PRO A 103 -18.81 33.64 -27.48
C PRO A 103 -17.42 32.95 -27.42
N ASP A 104 -16.49 33.45 -28.21
CA ASP A 104 -15.14 32.89 -28.25
C ASP A 104 -14.32 33.28 -27.01
N GLU A 105 -14.53 34.45 -26.44
CA GLU A 105 -13.87 34.87 -25.20
C GLU A 105 -14.42 34.08 -24.00
N THR A 106 -15.72 33.86 -23.93
CA THR A 106 -16.35 32.98 -22.91
C THR A 106 -15.80 31.58 -22.98
N ARG A 107 -15.74 30.99 -24.18
CA ARG A 107 -15.16 29.65 -24.40
C ARG A 107 -13.68 29.59 -23.97
N ARG A 108 -12.86 30.58 -24.37
CA ARG A 108 -11.44 30.64 -23.99
C ARG A 108 -11.26 30.73 -22.49
N THR A 109 -12.11 31.49 -21.81
CA THR A 109 -12.05 31.63 -20.35
C THR A 109 -12.43 30.32 -19.67
N TYR A 110 -13.50 29.69 -20.12
CA TYR A 110 -13.92 28.39 -19.58
C TYR A 110 -12.91 27.27 -19.84
N LEU A 111 -12.32 27.23 -21.03
CA LEU A 111 -11.25 26.24 -21.33
C LEU A 111 -9.99 26.47 -20.48
N ARG A 112 -9.67 27.73 -20.11
CA ARG A 112 -8.61 28.00 -19.12
C ARG A 112 -8.97 27.49 -17.74
N HIS A 113 -10.22 27.62 -17.33
CA HIS A 113 -10.73 27.01 -16.09
C HIS A 113 -10.61 25.48 -16.12
N ILE A 114 -11.06 24.82 -17.19
CA ILE A 114 -10.91 23.36 -17.37
C ILE A 114 -9.44 22.94 -17.25
N LYS A 115 -8.51 23.68 -17.85
CA LYS A 115 -7.08 23.41 -17.75
C LYS A 115 -6.59 23.50 -16.30
N ALA A 116 -6.95 24.54 -15.58
CA ALA A 116 -6.58 24.72 -14.16
C ALA A 116 -7.17 23.61 -13.27
N LEU A 117 -8.42 23.20 -13.52
CA LEU A 117 -9.08 22.08 -12.86
C LEU A 117 -8.33 20.76 -13.11
N ARG A 118 -7.97 20.49 -14.36
CA ARG A 118 -7.17 19.32 -14.73
C ARG A 118 -5.83 19.30 -14.02
N GLU A 119 -5.12 20.41 -13.97
CA GLU A 119 -3.84 20.52 -13.26
C GLU A 119 -4.00 20.27 -11.77
N LYS A 120 -5.08 20.76 -11.15
CA LYS A 120 -5.39 20.50 -9.74
C LYS A 120 -5.68 19.01 -9.52
N ALA A 121 -6.49 18.39 -10.36
CA ALA A 121 -6.80 16.96 -10.29
C ALA A 121 -5.54 16.09 -10.44
N LEU A 122 -4.65 16.41 -11.37
CA LEU A 122 -3.38 15.70 -11.55
C LEU A 122 -2.44 15.84 -10.34
N ARG A 123 -2.37 17.04 -9.73
CA ARG A 123 -1.61 17.20 -8.47
C ARG A 123 -2.19 16.35 -7.35
N ASN A 124 -3.51 16.32 -7.20
CA ASN A 124 -4.18 15.50 -6.19
C ASN A 124 -3.97 14.00 -6.47
N ALA A 125 -4.02 13.58 -7.73
CA ALA A 125 -3.72 12.20 -8.13
C ALA A 125 -2.27 11.79 -7.80
N ALA A 126 -1.31 12.69 -7.99
CA ALA A 126 0.08 12.46 -7.62
C ALA A 126 0.25 12.34 -6.09
N ALA A 127 -0.42 13.21 -5.32
CA ALA A 127 -0.40 13.15 -3.86
C ALA A 127 -1.10 11.88 -3.33
N GLN A 128 -2.24 11.48 -3.92
CA GLN A 128 -2.92 10.23 -3.62
C GLN A 128 -2.02 9.02 -3.88
N ARG A 129 -1.33 9.00 -5.03
CA ARG A 129 -0.36 7.93 -5.35
C ARG A 129 0.76 7.87 -4.34
N ALA A 130 1.34 9.02 -3.95
CA ALA A 130 2.40 9.07 -2.95
C ALA A 130 1.94 8.53 -1.60
N HIS A 131 0.71 8.86 -1.17
CA HIS A 131 0.09 8.36 0.06
C HIS A 131 -0.07 6.83 0.03
N GLU A 132 -0.73 6.32 -1.01
CA GLU A 132 -1.06 4.89 -1.09
C GLU A 132 0.18 4.01 -1.33
N THR A 133 1.14 4.46 -2.15
CA THR A 133 2.39 3.73 -2.35
C THR A 133 3.24 3.71 -1.08
N TYR A 134 3.20 4.77 -0.28
CA TYR A 134 3.85 4.77 1.03
C TYR A 134 3.20 3.74 1.96
N ARG A 135 1.88 3.69 2.05
CA ARG A 135 1.17 2.73 2.90
C ARG A 135 1.33 1.28 2.42
N HIS A 136 1.32 1.08 1.10
CA HIS A 136 1.35 -0.23 0.44
C HIS A 136 2.46 -0.28 -0.61
N PRO A 137 3.73 -0.42 -0.18
CA PRO A 137 4.87 -0.47 -1.07
C PRO A 137 4.79 -1.66 -2.03
N ALA A 138 5.45 -1.53 -3.18
CA ALA A 138 5.53 -2.63 -4.14
C ALA A 138 6.36 -3.80 -3.57
N PRO A 139 6.12 -5.05 -4.00
CA PRO A 139 6.89 -6.20 -3.55
C PRO A 139 8.41 -6.05 -3.74
N GLY A 140 8.84 -5.35 -4.80
CA GLY A 140 10.26 -5.05 -5.04
C GLY A 140 10.91 -4.14 -4.00
N ASP A 141 10.12 -3.29 -3.34
CA ASP A 141 10.59 -2.30 -2.36
C ASP A 141 10.62 -2.85 -0.93
N LEU A 142 10.06 -4.04 -0.68
CA LEU A 142 9.94 -4.61 0.65
C LEU A 142 11.30 -4.83 1.34
N SER A 143 12.35 -5.13 0.57
CA SER A 143 13.69 -5.33 1.12
C SER A 143 14.26 -4.10 1.84
N VAL A 144 13.87 -2.89 1.41
CA VAL A 144 14.32 -1.63 2.02
C VAL A 144 13.67 -1.40 3.38
N MET A 145 12.53 -2.05 3.64
CA MET A 145 11.82 -1.91 4.92
C MET A 145 12.43 -2.75 6.03
N VAL A 146 13.19 -3.81 5.70
CA VAL A 146 13.81 -4.70 6.70
C VAL A 146 14.77 -3.91 7.58
N GLY A 147 14.56 -3.98 8.89
CA GLY A 147 15.35 -3.24 9.88
C GLY A 147 15.12 -1.73 9.90
N SER A 148 14.22 -1.21 9.08
CA SER A 148 13.80 0.19 9.13
C SER A 148 12.76 0.43 10.23
N ARG A 149 12.46 1.70 10.53
CA ARG A 149 11.40 2.08 11.50
C ARG A 149 10.00 1.66 11.05
N ARG A 150 9.84 1.30 9.78
CA ARG A 150 8.58 0.85 9.20
C ARG A 150 8.36 -0.65 9.36
N MET A 151 9.40 -1.41 9.71
CA MET A 151 9.26 -2.83 10.01
C MET A 151 8.42 -2.99 11.27
N TRP A 152 7.32 -3.77 11.15
CA TRP A 152 6.36 -4.03 12.23
C TRP A 152 5.68 -2.77 12.78
N GLU A 153 5.42 -1.82 11.88
CA GLU A 153 4.80 -0.53 12.24
C GLU A 153 3.29 -0.63 12.50
N ARG A 154 2.64 -1.73 12.08
CA ARG A 154 1.19 -1.91 12.23
C ARG A 154 0.88 -2.79 13.43
N GLY A 155 0.09 -2.25 14.36
CA GLY A 155 -0.45 -2.97 15.52
C GLY A 155 -1.77 -3.70 15.20
N PRO A 156 -2.25 -4.56 16.12
CA PRO A 156 -3.49 -5.30 15.91
C PRO A 156 -4.75 -4.42 15.92
N ASP A 157 -4.71 -3.27 16.56
CA ASP A 157 -5.85 -2.34 16.70
C ASP A 157 -5.79 -1.19 15.68
N ASP A 158 -4.78 -1.17 14.82
CA ASP A 158 -4.66 -0.15 13.77
C ASP A 158 -5.74 -0.37 12.70
N PRO A 159 -6.30 0.71 12.12
CA PRO A 159 -7.34 0.61 11.10
C PRO A 159 -6.87 -0.08 9.81
N ASP A 160 -5.56 -0.12 9.57
CA ASP A 160 -4.92 -0.81 8.46
C ASP A 160 -4.27 -2.15 8.85
N ALA A 161 -4.66 -2.73 9.99
CA ALA A 161 -4.24 -4.07 10.38
C ALA A 161 -4.72 -5.09 9.34
N LEU A 162 -3.82 -5.97 8.90
CA LEU A 162 -4.04 -6.98 7.85
C LEU A 162 -4.51 -6.44 6.48
N GLU A 163 -4.33 -5.14 6.19
CA GLU A 163 -4.38 -4.67 4.82
C GLU A 163 -3.17 -5.19 4.04
N VAL A 164 -3.43 -5.78 2.88
CA VAL A 164 -2.39 -6.32 2.00
C VAL A 164 -2.64 -5.92 0.56
N ARG A 165 -1.58 -5.51 -0.12
CA ARG A 165 -1.60 -5.19 -1.54
C ARG A 165 -1.50 -6.48 -2.35
N VAL A 166 -2.39 -6.63 -3.32
CA VAL A 166 -2.47 -7.79 -4.22
C VAL A 166 -2.07 -7.48 -5.67
N GLY A 167 -1.95 -6.20 -5.99
CA GLY A 167 -1.63 -5.79 -7.35
C GLY A 167 -1.65 -4.29 -7.56
N THR A 168 -1.66 -3.88 -8.82
CA THR A 168 -1.82 -2.50 -9.27
C THR A 168 -2.98 -2.38 -10.22
N GLY A 169 -3.79 -1.33 -10.07
CA GLY A 169 -4.95 -1.09 -10.91
C GLY A 169 -5.44 0.35 -10.89
N PRO A 170 -6.47 0.66 -11.67
CA PRO A 170 -7.07 1.98 -11.65
C PRO A 170 -7.92 2.19 -10.40
N THR A 171 -7.81 3.37 -9.81
CA THR A 171 -8.62 3.77 -8.65
C THR A 171 -9.26 5.13 -8.91
N THR A 172 -10.42 5.41 -8.33
CA THR A 172 -11.05 6.72 -8.43
C THR A 172 -10.21 7.78 -7.74
N LEU A 173 -10.23 9.00 -8.31
CA LEU A 173 -9.56 10.14 -7.68
C LEU A 173 -10.19 10.44 -6.31
N CYS A 174 -9.36 10.56 -5.26
CA CYS A 174 -9.81 10.81 -3.89
C CYS A 174 -10.56 12.15 -3.72
N THR A 175 -10.39 13.09 -4.66
CA THR A 175 -11.08 14.37 -4.69
C THR A 175 -11.99 14.41 -5.92
N PRO A 176 -13.25 13.93 -5.85
CA PRO A 176 -14.15 13.92 -6.98
C PRO A 176 -14.39 15.33 -7.52
N ILE A 177 -14.63 15.42 -8.82
CA ILE A 177 -14.94 16.68 -9.49
C ILE A 177 -16.46 16.85 -9.50
N ASN A 178 -16.93 17.86 -8.78
CA ASN A 178 -18.33 18.23 -8.72
C ASN A 178 -18.60 19.30 -9.79
N VAL A 179 -19.52 19.02 -10.69
CA VAL A 179 -20.00 20.01 -11.65
C VAL A 179 -21.39 20.44 -11.19
N PRO A 180 -21.65 21.75 -11.02
CA PRO A 180 -22.97 22.24 -10.71
C PRO A 180 -23.98 21.83 -11.79
N ASP A 181 -25.24 21.69 -11.42
CA ASP A 181 -26.30 21.44 -12.38
C ASP A 181 -26.54 22.69 -13.21
N SER A 182 -26.07 22.68 -14.45
CA SER A 182 -26.10 23.82 -15.38
C SER A 182 -27.40 23.88 -16.20
N GLY A 183 -28.47 23.23 -15.78
CA GLY A 183 -29.76 23.24 -16.50
C GLY A 183 -29.82 22.25 -17.66
N ALA A 184 -30.71 22.52 -18.62
CA ALA A 184 -30.94 21.61 -19.75
C ALA A 184 -29.70 21.49 -20.65
N THR A 185 -29.29 20.27 -20.94
CA THR A 185 -28.10 19.97 -21.77
C THR A 185 -28.14 20.65 -23.14
N GLU A 186 -29.33 20.95 -23.65
CA GLU A 186 -29.58 21.61 -24.94
C GLU A 186 -29.23 23.10 -24.95
N ASP A 187 -29.17 23.72 -23.76
CA ASP A 187 -28.90 25.14 -23.59
C ASP A 187 -27.43 25.41 -23.37
N LEU A 188 -26.63 24.39 -23.11
CA LEU A 188 -25.20 24.53 -22.83
C LEU A 188 -24.34 24.65 -24.10
N ASP A 189 -23.24 25.39 -24.00
CA ASP A 189 -22.24 25.44 -25.08
C ASP A 189 -21.67 24.04 -25.32
N PRO A 190 -21.86 23.44 -26.51
CA PRO A 190 -21.49 22.07 -26.76
C PRO A 190 -19.99 21.81 -26.67
N VAL A 191 -19.14 22.80 -26.99
CA VAL A 191 -17.68 22.67 -26.92
C VAL A 191 -17.22 22.60 -25.48
N CYS A 192 -17.75 23.49 -24.63
CA CYS A 192 -17.45 23.54 -23.21
C CYS A 192 -17.96 22.29 -22.48
N ALA A 193 -19.20 21.87 -22.76
CA ALA A 193 -19.80 20.70 -22.14
C ALA A 193 -19.07 19.39 -22.51
N VAL A 194 -18.69 19.20 -23.77
CA VAL A 194 -17.92 18.04 -24.21
C VAL A 194 -16.52 18.05 -23.59
N SER A 195 -15.85 19.21 -23.60
CA SER A 195 -14.50 19.33 -23.02
C SER A 195 -14.49 19.03 -21.52
N MET A 196 -15.51 19.48 -20.77
CA MET A 196 -15.66 19.17 -19.34
C MET A 196 -15.85 17.67 -19.12
N ARG A 197 -16.80 17.03 -19.83
CA ARG A 197 -17.05 15.59 -19.70
C ARG A 197 -15.82 14.77 -20.03
N GLN A 198 -15.08 15.11 -21.09
CA GLN A 198 -13.83 14.43 -21.46
C GLN A 198 -12.77 14.61 -20.38
N THR A 199 -12.65 15.81 -19.80
CA THR A 199 -11.70 16.07 -18.72
C THR A 199 -12.03 15.25 -17.49
N ILE A 200 -13.28 15.23 -17.04
CA ILE A 200 -13.70 14.42 -15.88
C ILE A 200 -13.39 12.95 -16.12
N LYS A 201 -13.71 12.42 -17.30
CA LYS A 201 -13.40 11.04 -17.65
C LYS A 201 -11.89 10.75 -17.65
N ALA A 202 -11.07 11.70 -18.11
CA ALA A 202 -9.64 11.52 -18.21
C ALA A 202 -8.90 11.60 -16.87
N VAL A 203 -9.37 12.44 -15.93
CA VAL A 203 -8.69 12.64 -14.63
C VAL A 203 -9.43 12.06 -13.44
N GLY A 204 -10.65 11.56 -13.64
CA GLY A 204 -11.46 10.94 -12.57
C GLY A 204 -10.94 9.58 -12.10
N THR A 205 -10.03 8.98 -12.87
CA THR A 205 -9.40 7.69 -12.56
C THR A 205 -7.89 7.86 -12.54
N VAL A 206 -7.25 7.38 -11.48
CA VAL A 206 -5.80 7.37 -11.30
C VAL A 206 -5.30 5.96 -11.64
N PRO A 207 -4.48 5.79 -12.70
CA PRO A 207 -3.93 4.49 -13.05
C PRO A 207 -2.81 4.06 -12.10
N ASP A 208 -2.45 2.77 -12.16
CA ASP A 208 -1.31 2.17 -11.47
C ASP A 208 -1.29 2.43 -9.95
N MET A 209 -2.44 2.36 -9.33
CA MET A 209 -2.60 2.49 -7.88
C MET A 209 -2.54 1.12 -7.21
N PRO A 210 -2.05 1.01 -5.95
CA PRO A 210 -2.13 -0.23 -5.20
C PRO A 210 -3.56 -0.73 -5.10
N VAL A 211 -3.79 -1.99 -5.45
CA VAL A 211 -5.04 -2.71 -5.16
C VAL A 211 -4.85 -3.42 -3.83
N VAL A 212 -5.62 -3.03 -2.83
CA VAL A 212 -5.47 -3.48 -1.45
C VAL A 212 -6.72 -4.22 -1.02
N ILE A 213 -6.53 -5.31 -0.31
CA ILE A 213 -7.62 -6.06 0.33
C ILE A 213 -7.40 -6.09 1.85
N GLN A 214 -8.50 -6.08 2.59
CA GLN A 214 -8.53 -6.23 4.05
C GLN A 214 -8.79 -7.69 4.38
N LEU A 215 -7.75 -8.43 4.82
CA LEU A 215 -7.88 -9.87 5.05
C LEU A 215 -8.84 -10.22 6.18
N GLN A 216 -9.00 -9.36 7.18
CA GLN A 216 -9.99 -9.59 8.25
C GLN A 216 -11.43 -9.70 7.73
N ALA A 217 -11.73 -9.12 6.57
CA ALA A 217 -13.06 -9.20 5.97
C ALA A 217 -13.36 -10.55 5.33
N PHE A 218 -12.32 -11.38 5.08
CA PHE A 218 -12.43 -12.62 4.33
C PHE A 218 -11.81 -13.78 5.09
N ARG A 219 -12.64 -14.65 5.66
CA ARG A 219 -12.13 -15.87 6.31
C ARG A 219 -11.54 -16.85 5.30
N PHE A 220 -12.12 -16.94 4.11
CA PHE A 220 -11.67 -17.81 3.03
C PHE A 220 -11.23 -17.00 1.82
N LEU A 221 -10.02 -17.19 1.38
CA LEU A 221 -9.47 -16.58 0.19
C LEU A 221 -8.94 -17.67 -0.74
N SER A 222 -9.45 -17.73 -1.96
CA SER A 222 -8.90 -18.61 -2.99
C SER A 222 -8.12 -17.80 -4.02
N VAL A 223 -6.87 -18.18 -4.27
CA VAL A 223 -6.01 -17.56 -5.27
C VAL A 223 -5.66 -18.61 -6.31
N SER A 224 -6.28 -18.49 -7.49
CA SER A 224 -6.00 -19.37 -8.62
C SER A 224 -5.06 -18.70 -9.62
N GLY A 225 -4.18 -19.50 -10.24
CA GLY A 225 -3.30 -19.06 -11.33
C GLY A 225 -3.89 -19.46 -12.68
N ARG A 226 -4.02 -18.50 -13.61
CA ARG A 226 -4.22 -18.89 -15.00
C ARG A 226 -2.84 -18.91 -15.66
N ALA A 227 -2.39 -20.10 -16.07
CA ALA A 227 -1.12 -20.24 -16.77
C ALA A 227 -1.07 -19.25 -17.95
N CYS A 228 -0.15 -18.30 -17.89
CA CYS A 228 0.12 -17.40 -18.99
C CYS A 228 0.84 -18.18 -20.09
N ALA A 229 0.66 -17.75 -21.33
CA ALA A 229 1.38 -18.28 -22.46
C ALA A 229 2.90 -18.30 -22.20
N ARG A 230 3.62 -19.17 -22.88
CA ARG A 230 5.03 -19.58 -22.73
C ARG A 230 6.12 -18.52 -22.45
N ASP A 231 5.74 -17.23 -22.38
CA ASP A 231 6.69 -16.10 -22.26
C ASP A 231 6.61 -15.37 -20.90
N SER A 232 5.89 -15.89 -19.90
CA SER A 232 5.87 -15.26 -18.57
C SER A 232 7.04 -15.77 -17.72
N GLU A 233 7.77 -14.85 -17.09
CA GLU A 233 8.88 -15.15 -16.16
C GLU A 233 8.40 -15.91 -14.90
N SER A 234 7.09 -15.95 -14.63
CA SER A 234 6.50 -16.64 -13.50
C SER A 234 5.92 -18.00 -13.92
N GLU A 235 6.44 -19.05 -13.32
CA GLU A 235 5.92 -20.42 -13.49
C GLU A 235 4.57 -20.60 -12.79
N ASP A 236 4.30 -19.82 -11.73
CA ASP A 236 3.08 -19.92 -10.94
C ASP A 236 2.66 -18.56 -10.34
N PRO A 237 1.87 -17.77 -11.07
CA PRO A 237 1.47 -16.44 -10.64
C PRO A 237 0.63 -16.42 -9.34
N ALA A 238 -0.12 -17.49 -9.04
CA ALA A 238 -0.88 -17.58 -7.80
C ALA A 238 0.05 -17.68 -6.58
N ARG A 239 1.06 -18.56 -6.66
CA ARG A 239 2.07 -18.68 -5.60
C ARG A 239 2.88 -17.42 -5.43
N ASP A 240 3.29 -16.80 -6.54
CA ASP A 240 4.06 -15.55 -6.50
C ASP A 240 3.28 -14.42 -5.85
N MET A 241 1.98 -14.31 -6.13
CA MET A 241 1.12 -13.33 -5.49
C MET A 241 0.98 -13.58 -3.98
N VAL A 242 0.71 -14.82 -3.57
CA VAL A 242 0.56 -15.15 -2.15
C VAL A 242 1.89 -15.01 -1.40
N ARG A 243 3.04 -15.29 -2.03
CA ARG A 243 4.36 -15.00 -1.43
C ARG A 243 4.53 -13.51 -1.17
N ALA A 244 4.15 -12.66 -2.14
CA ALA A 244 4.19 -11.21 -1.96
C ALA A 244 3.27 -10.74 -0.83
N MET A 245 2.06 -11.29 -0.72
CA MET A 245 1.11 -10.99 0.35
C MET A 245 1.68 -11.37 1.73
N VAL A 246 2.17 -12.58 1.87
CA VAL A 246 2.75 -13.11 3.12
C VAL A 246 3.92 -12.25 3.60
N LEU A 247 4.80 -11.85 2.69
CA LEU A 247 5.97 -11.04 3.06
C LEU A 247 5.60 -9.59 3.41
N GLN A 248 4.58 -9.03 2.77
CA GLN A 248 4.03 -7.72 3.18
C GLN A 248 3.46 -7.79 4.59
N LEU A 249 2.68 -8.83 4.90
CA LEU A 249 2.11 -9.04 6.24
C LEU A 249 3.22 -9.18 7.29
N ALA A 250 4.23 -10.01 6.99
CA ALA A 250 5.36 -10.24 7.89
C ALA A 250 6.23 -9.01 8.12
N LEU A 251 6.31 -8.10 7.15
CA LEU A 251 7.04 -6.84 7.31
C LEU A 251 6.23 -5.78 8.04
N ALA A 252 4.93 -5.70 7.74
CA ALA A 252 4.06 -4.69 8.31
C ALA A 252 3.71 -4.96 9.78
N HIS A 253 3.58 -6.23 10.17
CA HIS A 253 3.11 -6.66 11.48
C HIS A 253 4.20 -7.42 12.23
N GLY A 254 4.25 -7.29 13.55
CA GLY A 254 5.12 -8.12 14.39
C GLY A 254 4.59 -9.56 14.54
N PRO A 255 5.46 -10.52 14.93
CA PRO A 255 5.07 -11.92 15.09
C PRO A 255 3.99 -12.14 16.17
N GLU A 256 3.88 -11.24 17.13
CA GLU A 256 2.80 -11.25 18.14
C GLU A 256 1.45 -10.77 17.56
N THR A 257 1.48 -10.03 16.47
CA THR A 257 0.28 -9.54 15.78
C THR A 257 -0.18 -10.50 14.72
N CYS A 258 0.74 -11.03 13.88
CA CYS A 258 0.41 -11.88 12.75
C CYS A 258 1.25 -13.18 12.80
N GLY A 259 0.58 -14.31 13.01
CA GLY A 259 1.15 -15.65 12.88
C GLY A 259 0.88 -16.23 11.50
N ILE A 260 1.87 -16.89 10.89
CA ILE A 260 1.78 -17.37 9.52
C ILE A 260 2.18 -18.84 9.48
N GLU A 261 1.28 -19.65 8.97
CA GLU A 261 1.46 -21.09 8.76
C GLU A 261 1.22 -21.45 7.30
N ALA A 262 1.84 -22.49 6.80
CA ALA A 262 1.57 -22.99 5.47
C ALA A 262 1.70 -24.52 5.36
N THR A 263 0.93 -25.09 4.44
CA THR A 263 1.03 -26.48 4.01
C THR A 263 1.69 -26.55 2.64
N GLY A 264 2.45 -27.61 2.40
CA GLY A 264 3.13 -27.84 1.12
C GLY A 264 4.61 -27.43 1.10
N GLY A 265 5.42 -28.19 0.37
CA GLY A 265 6.90 -27.99 0.32
C GLY A 265 7.38 -26.68 -0.31
N GLN A 266 6.50 -25.99 -1.05
CA GLN A 266 6.84 -24.70 -1.67
C GLN A 266 6.96 -23.55 -0.66
N TRP A 267 6.60 -23.79 0.61
CA TRP A 267 6.55 -22.80 1.69
C TRP A 267 7.60 -23.02 2.78
N GLU A 268 8.56 -23.92 2.57
CA GLU A 268 9.64 -24.19 3.53
C GLU A 268 10.45 -22.95 3.95
N TRP A 269 10.49 -21.93 3.12
CA TRP A 269 11.17 -20.67 3.41
C TRP A 269 10.53 -19.89 4.56
N LEU A 270 9.25 -20.15 4.90
CA LEU A 270 8.55 -19.54 6.05
C LEU A 270 9.27 -19.78 7.38
N LYS A 271 10.01 -20.89 7.50
CA LYS A 271 10.80 -21.19 8.70
C LYS A 271 11.81 -20.10 9.07
N TRP A 272 12.19 -19.25 8.12
CA TRP A 272 13.07 -18.12 8.38
C TRP A 272 12.33 -16.90 8.94
N LEU A 273 10.99 -16.83 8.79
CA LEU A 273 10.20 -15.73 9.33
C LEU A 273 9.98 -15.91 10.83
N PRO A 274 10.14 -14.84 11.63
CA PRO A 274 9.77 -14.86 13.06
C PRO A 274 8.31 -15.27 13.29
N HIS A 275 7.43 -14.96 12.35
CA HIS A 275 5.96 -15.20 12.36
C HIS A 275 5.55 -16.67 12.30
N ALA A 276 6.44 -17.54 11.85
CA ALA A 276 6.17 -18.98 11.73
C ALA A 276 6.67 -19.79 12.93
N ARG A 277 7.26 -19.17 13.94
CA ARG A 277 7.83 -19.88 15.09
C ARG A 277 6.79 -20.29 16.12
N GLU A 278 5.90 -19.36 16.48
CA GLU A 278 4.83 -19.55 17.47
C GLU A 278 3.54 -18.88 16.97
N PRO A 279 3.03 -19.32 15.81
CA PRO A 279 1.91 -18.65 15.15
C PRO A 279 0.63 -18.67 15.99
N GLU A 280 0.50 -19.67 16.88
CA GLU A 280 -0.63 -19.82 17.80
C GLU A 280 -0.70 -18.73 18.88
N LYS A 281 0.40 -18.01 19.14
CA LYS A 281 0.45 -16.91 20.11
C LYS A 281 0.05 -15.58 19.49
N ALA A 282 0.00 -15.48 18.17
CA ALA A 282 -0.33 -14.26 17.46
C ALA A 282 -1.83 -13.90 17.59
N ARG A 283 -2.12 -12.61 17.54
CA ARG A 283 -3.50 -12.10 17.56
C ARG A 283 -4.29 -12.54 16.34
N PHE A 284 -3.65 -12.50 15.16
CA PHE A 284 -4.22 -12.92 13.87
C PHE A 284 -3.42 -14.09 13.33
N ARG A 285 -4.10 -15.14 12.90
CA ARG A 285 -3.47 -16.33 12.32
C ARG A 285 -3.85 -16.50 10.87
N ILE A 286 -2.87 -16.61 10.01
CA ILE A 286 -3.03 -16.78 8.56
C ILE A 286 -2.51 -18.18 8.21
N LEU A 287 -3.37 -18.97 7.59
CA LEU A 287 -3.01 -20.29 7.07
C LEU A 287 -2.97 -20.25 5.53
N VAL A 288 -1.83 -20.65 4.95
CA VAL A 288 -1.69 -20.83 3.50
C VAL A 288 -1.78 -22.32 3.19
N VAL A 289 -2.75 -22.69 2.36
CA VAL A 289 -2.98 -24.07 1.94
C VAL A 289 -2.59 -24.20 0.47
N ASP A 290 -1.52 -24.95 0.20
CA ASP A 290 -1.01 -25.20 -1.15
C ASP A 290 -1.04 -26.70 -1.46
N GLY A 291 -1.79 -27.06 -2.47
CA GLY A 291 -1.97 -28.43 -2.91
C GLY A 291 -3.32 -29.05 -2.52
N VAL A 292 -3.49 -30.31 -2.89
CA VAL A 292 -4.73 -31.05 -2.60
C VAL A 292 -4.80 -31.35 -1.11
N LEU A 293 -5.85 -30.88 -0.48
CA LEU A 293 -6.16 -31.20 0.90
C LEU A 293 -6.39 -32.72 1.02
N THR A 294 -5.49 -33.43 1.71
CA THR A 294 -5.68 -34.85 2.07
C THR A 294 -6.66 -34.98 3.24
N THR A 295 -7.27 -36.13 3.39
CA THR A 295 -8.19 -36.48 4.51
C THR A 295 -7.64 -36.01 5.86
N GLY A 296 -8.41 -35.19 6.58
CA GLY A 296 -8.05 -34.58 7.87
C GLY A 296 -7.98 -33.05 7.82
N THR A 297 -8.04 -32.45 6.66
CA THR A 297 -8.00 -31.00 6.48
C THR A 297 -9.36 -30.32 6.71
N GLU A 298 -10.41 -31.12 6.87
CA GLU A 298 -11.75 -30.60 7.25
C GLU A 298 -11.73 -29.93 8.63
N ASP A 299 -10.80 -30.31 9.50
CA ASP A 299 -10.66 -29.72 10.82
C ASP A 299 -10.31 -28.22 10.77
N PHE A 300 -9.55 -27.75 9.77
CA PHE A 300 -9.22 -26.33 9.61
C PHE A 300 -10.45 -25.46 9.31
N PHE A 301 -11.50 -26.01 8.70
CA PHE A 301 -12.72 -25.27 8.40
C PHE A 301 -13.51 -24.90 9.64
N HIS A 302 -13.36 -25.68 10.70
CA HIS A 302 -14.06 -25.52 11.98
C HIS A 302 -13.16 -24.89 13.05
N ASP A 303 -11.87 -24.71 12.76
CA ASP A 303 -10.94 -24.06 13.68
C ASP A 303 -11.06 -22.53 13.60
N ASP A 304 -11.86 -21.97 14.48
CA ASP A 304 -12.06 -20.50 14.59
C ASP A 304 -10.81 -19.76 15.02
N SER A 305 -9.70 -20.43 15.26
CA SER A 305 -8.43 -19.80 15.60
C SER A 305 -7.76 -19.10 14.41
N TYR A 306 -8.09 -19.50 13.18
CA TYR A 306 -7.57 -18.84 11.97
C TYR A 306 -8.43 -17.64 11.58
N THR A 307 -7.76 -16.49 11.41
CA THR A 307 -8.39 -15.26 10.92
C THR A 307 -8.69 -15.37 9.43
N THR A 308 -7.73 -15.86 8.65
CA THR A 308 -7.86 -16.06 7.19
C THR A 308 -7.16 -17.33 6.75
N ILE A 309 -7.82 -18.10 5.90
CA ILE A 309 -7.28 -19.29 5.23
C ILE A 309 -7.16 -18.97 3.73
N ILE A 310 -5.96 -19.08 3.19
CA ILE A 310 -5.63 -18.76 1.79
C ILE A 310 -5.33 -20.04 1.05
N GLU A 311 -6.19 -20.44 0.10
CA GLU A 311 -5.92 -21.54 -0.83
C GLU A 311 -5.13 -21.03 -2.03
N VAL A 312 -4.07 -21.73 -2.39
CA VAL A 312 -3.20 -21.40 -3.51
C VAL A 312 -3.28 -22.46 -4.60
N GLY A 313 -3.63 -22.03 -5.81
CA GLY A 313 -3.67 -22.92 -6.99
C GLY A 313 -4.78 -23.96 -6.95
N GLY A 314 -5.72 -23.84 -6.02
CA GLY A 314 -6.87 -24.73 -5.93
C GLY A 314 -7.79 -24.65 -7.14
N ALA A 315 -8.49 -25.75 -7.43
CA ALA A 315 -9.57 -25.73 -8.42
C ALA A 315 -10.78 -24.97 -7.86
N PRO A 316 -11.57 -24.30 -8.69
CA PRO A 316 -12.82 -23.65 -8.23
C PRO A 316 -13.80 -24.61 -7.54
N SER A 317 -13.69 -25.91 -7.82
CA SER A 317 -14.48 -26.98 -7.20
C SER A 317 -13.85 -27.54 -5.91
N SER A 318 -12.72 -27.03 -5.47
CA SER A 318 -12.14 -27.41 -4.17
C SER A 318 -13.05 -27.00 -3.02
N ALA A 319 -12.96 -27.69 -1.89
CA ALA A 319 -13.78 -27.36 -0.72
C ALA A 319 -13.54 -25.92 -0.23
N LEU A 320 -12.29 -25.43 -0.29
CA LEU A 320 -11.92 -24.03 0.03
C LEU A 320 -12.39 -23.06 -1.06
N GLY A 321 -12.24 -23.41 -2.35
CA GLY A 321 -12.70 -22.61 -3.47
C GLY A 321 -14.20 -22.32 -3.41
N VAL A 322 -15.00 -23.35 -3.15
CA VAL A 322 -16.47 -23.23 -2.99
C VAL A 322 -16.82 -22.31 -1.80
N ARG A 323 -16.13 -22.45 -0.66
CA ARG A 323 -16.34 -21.56 0.48
C ARG A 323 -15.90 -20.12 0.19
N ALA A 324 -14.76 -19.95 -0.48
CA ALA A 324 -14.29 -18.61 -0.88
C ALA A 324 -15.26 -17.92 -1.83
N GLU A 325 -15.95 -18.68 -2.71
CA GLU A 325 -16.98 -18.13 -3.61
C GLU A 325 -18.24 -17.66 -2.85
N HIS A 326 -18.64 -18.37 -1.80
CA HIS A 326 -19.87 -18.09 -1.07
C HIS A 326 -19.68 -17.13 0.11
N GLU A 327 -18.55 -17.22 0.83
CA GLU A 327 -18.33 -16.57 2.12
C GLU A 327 -17.00 -15.78 2.16
N GLY A 328 -16.30 -15.69 1.04
CA GLY A 328 -14.94 -15.14 1.00
C GLY A 328 -14.65 -14.36 -0.26
N LEU A 329 -13.43 -14.53 -0.77
CA LEU A 329 -12.94 -13.83 -1.96
C LEU A 329 -12.18 -14.79 -2.87
N CYS A 330 -12.50 -14.77 -4.17
CA CYS A 330 -11.79 -15.52 -5.20
C CYS A 330 -10.98 -14.59 -6.08
N LEU A 331 -9.66 -14.70 -6.04
CA LEU A 331 -8.73 -13.96 -6.89
C LEU A 331 -8.17 -14.88 -7.99
N VAL A 332 -8.04 -14.33 -9.18
CA VAL A 332 -7.41 -15.00 -10.32
C VAL A 332 -6.17 -14.19 -10.71
N ALA A 333 -5.00 -14.77 -10.46
CA ALA A 333 -3.71 -14.21 -10.84
C ALA A 333 -3.29 -14.74 -12.20
N GLY A 334 -3.06 -13.87 -13.16
CA GLY A 334 -2.64 -14.19 -14.52
C GLY A 334 -1.92 -13.00 -15.14
N GLN A 335 -2.09 -12.74 -16.43
CA GLN A 335 -1.66 -11.47 -17.02
C GLN A 335 -2.40 -10.28 -16.38
N LYS A 336 -3.59 -10.53 -15.89
CA LYS A 336 -4.44 -9.58 -15.19
C LYS A 336 -4.87 -10.16 -13.85
N LEU A 337 -4.96 -9.28 -12.87
CA LEU A 337 -5.59 -9.59 -11.60
C LEU A 337 -7.11 -9.44 -11.76
N GLN A 338 -7.83 -10.48 -11.39
CA GLN A 338 -9.29 -10.52 -11.50
C GLN A 338 -9.91 -11.02 -10.20
N VAL A 339 -11.11 -10.55 -9.91
CA VAL A 339 -12.00 -11.11 -8.88
C VAL A 339 -13.07 -11.94 -9.56
N ALA A 340 -13.22 -13.18 -9.14
CA ALA A 340 -14.31 -14.04 -9.58
C ALA A 340 -15.43 -13.98 -8.54
N THR A 341 -16.64 -13.64 -9.00
CA THR A 341 -17.86 -13.61 -8.19
C THR A 341 -18.94 -14.42 -8.87
N ALA A 342 -20.03 -14.75 -8.18
CA ALA A 342 -21.19 -15.40 -8.75
C ALA A 342 -21.82 -14.60 -9.93
N ALA A 343 -21.63 -13.28 -9.96
CA ALA A 343 -22.12 -12.40 -11.03
C ALA A 343 -21.18 -12.36 -12.25
N GLY A 344 -19.95 -12.86 -12.14
CA GLY A 344 -18.97 -12.86 -13.22
C GLY A 344 -17.55 -12.54 -12.74
N VAL A 345 -16.69 -12.20 -13.68
CA VAL A 345 -15.27 -11.89 -13.42
C VAL A 345 -15.04 -10.41 -13.68
N GLU A 346 -14.52 -9.71 -12.68
CA GLU A 346 -14.14 -8.30 -12.75
C GLU A 346 -12.63 -8.15 -12.79
N GLU A 347 -12.11 -7.28 -13.66
CA GLU A 347 -10.69 -6.97 -13.78
C GLU A 347 -10.30 -5.85 -12.80
N LEU A 348 -9.31 -6.14 -11.96
CA LEU A 348 -8.78 -5.17 -11.00
C LEU A 348 -7.49 -4.49 -11.49
N GLY A 349 -6.71 -5.14 -12.38
CA GLY A 349 -5.45 -4.60 -12.87
C GLY A 349 -4.39 -5.67 -13.12
N ALA A 350 -3.16 -5.44 -12.68
CA ALA A 350 -2.05 -6.38 -12.78
C ALA A 350 -1.74 -6.98 -11.39
N PRO A 351 -1.52 -8.31 -11.27
CA PRO A 351 -1.18 -8.92 -10.01
C PRO A 351 0.24 -8.54 -9.58
N ASP A 352 0.45 -8.39 -8.29
CA ASP A 352 1.78 -8.39 -7.69
C ASP A 352 2.33 -9.81 -7.61
N GLY A 353 3.66 -9.94 -7.54
CA GLY A 353 4.28 -11.24 -7.38
C GLY A 353 5.67 -11.16 -6.78
N MET A 354 6.09 -12.25 -6.14
CA MET A 354 7.44 -12.43 -5.67
C MET A 354 7.90 -13.87 -5.90
N SER A 355 9.06 -14.02 -6.55
CA SER A 355 9.64 -15.34 -6.82
C SER A 355 10.06 -16.07 -5.53
N ALA A 356 10.12 -17.39 -5.56
CA ALA A 356 10.55 -18.19 -4.41
C ALA A 356 11.98 -17.87 -3.92
N PRO A 357 12.98 -17.61 -4.80
CA PRO A 357 14.32 -17.16 -4.37
C PRO A 357 14.29 -15.82 -3.65
N SER A 358 13.56 -14.84 -4.20
CA SER A 358 13.44 -13.50 -3.58
C SER A 358 12.74 -13.56 -2.22
N SER A 359 11.70 -14.41 -2.11
CA SER A 359 10.99 -14.64 -0.86
C SER A 359 11.88 -15.25 0.21
N THR A 360 12.70 -16.23 -0.18
CA THR A 360 13.68 -16.86 0.71
C THR A 360 14.73 -15.86 1.19
N LEU A 361 15.24 -15.02 0.30
CA LEU A 361 16.24 -14.01 0.64
C LEU A 361 15.67 -13.00 1.64
N LEU A 362 14.48 -12.49 1.37
CA LEU A 362 13.80 -11.52 2.23
C LEU A 362 13.47 -12.12 3.61
N ALA A 363 12.95 -13.35 3.65
CA ALA A 363 12.67 -14.05 4.90
C ALA A 363 13.93 -14.27 5.75
N ARG A 364 15.04 -14.62 5.13
CA ARG A 364 16.34 -14.78 5.82
C ARG A 364 16.82 -13.45 6.38
N SER A 365 16.65 -12.34 5.67
CA SER A 365 17.05 -11.02 6.20
C SER A 365 16.22 -10.61 7.43
N MET A 366 14.98 -11.11 7.54
CA MET A 366 14.11 -10.88 8.71
C MET A 366 14.40 -11.83 9.88
N ALA A 367 15.09 -12.94 9.66
CA ALA A 367 15.28 -13.99 10.65
C ALA A 367 15.95 -13.55 11.96
N ALA A 368 16.80 -12.54 11.89
CA ALA A 368 17.55 -12.00 13.03
C ALA A 368 16.72 -11.04 13.91
N PHE A 369 15.62 -10.49 13.37
CA PHE A 369 14.84 -9.49 14.10
C PHE A 369 13.88 -10.14 15.09
N ARG A 370 13.82 -9.57 16.29
CA ARG A 370 12.88 -9.94 17.35
C ARG A 370 12.38 -8.67 18.01
N ARG A 371 11.13 -8.65 18.40
CA ARG A 371 10.70 -7.68 19.41
C ARG A 371 11.18 -8.15 20.76
N PRO A 372 11.74 -7.28 21.60
CA PRO A 372 11.95 -7.62 22.99
C PRO A 372 10.57 -7.93 23.58
N ASP A 373 10.39 -9.16 24.09
CA ASP A 373 9.17 -9.57 24.73
C ASP A 373 8.72 -8.51 25.72
N SER A 374 7.46 -8.07 25.64
CA SER A 374 6.83 -7.20 26.63
C SER A 374 6.71 -7.88 28.00
N THR A 375 7.01 -9.16 28.07
CA THR A 375 7.25 -9.91 29.32
C THR A 375 8.71 -9.74 29.77
N ALA A 376 9.18 -8.50 29.92
CA ALA A 376 10.47 -8.20 30.56
C ALA A 376 10.57 -8.66 32.03
N GLY A 377 9.80 -9.67 32.42
CA GLY A 377 9.89 -10.37 33.68
C GLY A 377 10.66 -11.70 33.63
N ARG A 378 10.87 -12.27 32.44
CA ARG A 378 11.70 -13.48 32.30
C ARG A 378 13.13 -13.12 31.91
N ARG A 379 13.89 -12.62 32.87
CA ARG A 379 15.34 -12.56 32.76
C ARG A 379 15.85 -13.97 32.50
N GLY A 380 16.54 -14.18 31.37
CA GLY A 380 17.53 -15.24 31.27
C GLY A 380 17.05 -16.58 30.75
N THR A 381 16.15 -16.63 29.75
CA THR A 381 15.87 -17.87 29.01
C THR A 381 16.78 -18.08 27.82
N ASP A 382 17.46 -17.06 27.35
CA ASP A 382 18.52 -17.15 26.35
C ASP A 382 19.84 -17.62 26.94
N LEU A 383 20.75 -18.07 26.11
CA LEU A 383 22.06 -18.60 26.55
C LEU A 383 22.84 -17.56 27.37
N MET A 384 22.77 -16.27 27.02
CA MET A 384 23.50 -15.23 27.75
C MET A 384 22.92 -15.00 29.14
N GLY A 385 21.60 -14.97 29.25
CA GLY A 385 20.91 -14.86 30.55
C GLY A 385 21.13 -16.09 31.44
N LEU A 386 21.16 -17.31 30.86
CA LEU A 386 21.52 -18.55 31.57
C LEU A 386 22.97 -18.52 32.09
N LEU A 387 23.88 -17.88 31.34
CA LEU A 387 25.27 -17.69 31.75
C LEU A 387 25.46 -16.48 32.68
N GLY A 388 24.41 -15.70 32.92
CA GLY A 388 24.46 -14.52 33.81
C GLY A 388 24.98 -13.24 33.16
N TYR A 389 25.00 -13.19 31.82
CA TYR A 389 25.45 -12.01 31.05
C TYR A 389 24.26 -11.36 30.32
N ARG A 390 24.36 -10.04 30.09
CA ARG A 390 23.31 -9.27 29.36
C ARG A 390 23.48 -9.35 27.83
N ASP A 391 24.74 -9.34 27.40
CA ASP A 391 25.11 -9.37 25.99
C ASP A 391 26.45 -10.03 25.74
N VAL A 392 26.83 -10.20 24.48
CA VAL A 392 28.09 -10.82 24.05
C VAL A 392 29.31 -9.95 24.43
N GLU A 393 29.13 -8.64 24.49
CA GLU A 393 30.21 -7.68 24.81
C GLU A 393 30.56 -7.78 26.31
N GLU A 394 29.56 -7.92 27.17
CA GLU A 394 29.79 -8.19 28.60
C GLU A 394 30.47 -9.54 28.81
N LEU A 395 30.14 -10.56 28.01
CA LEU A 395 30.82 -11.84 28.02
C LEU A 395 32.31 -11.71 27.67
N ALA A 396 32.65 -10.91 26.67
CA ALA A 396 34.03 -10.68 26.24
C ALA A 396 34.82 -9.88 27.28
N ALA A 397 34.19 -8.92 27.93
CA ALA A 397 34.80 -8.08 28.97
C ALA A 397 34.92 -8.78 30.33
N SER A 398 34.01 -9.75 30.58
CA SER A 398 34.03 -10.48 31.85
C SER A 398 35.20 -11.45 31.89
N GLY A 399 35.76 -11.65 33.05
CA GLY A 399 36.75 -12.69 33.26
C GLY A 399 36.20 -14.13 33.15
N MET A 400 35.38 -14.43 32.13
CA MET A 400 34.75 -15.72 31.93
C MET A 400 35.75 -16.91 31.95
N TRP A 401 36.97 -16.62 31.63
CA TRP A 401 38.08 -17.58 31.64
C TRP A 401 38.81 -17.66 33.00
N GLN A 402 38.30 -17.00 34.04
CA GLN A 402 38.85 -17.10 35.38
C GLN A 402 38.63 -18.52 35.94
N SER A 403 39.56 -18.89 36.83
CA SER A 403 39.51 -20.18 37.51
C SER A 403 38.26 -20.26 38.39
N ARG A 404 37.41 -21.25 38.13
CA ARG A 404 36.23 -21.54 38.95
C ARG A 404 36.60 -22.51 40.08
N GLU A 405 35.81 -22.48 41.15
CA GLU A 405 35.92 -23.50 42.19
C GLU A 405 35.70 -24.89 41.62
N GLU A 406 36.28 -25.89 42.24
CA GLU A 406 36.23 -27.29 41.75
C GLU A 406 34.81 -27.81 41.63
N SER A 407 33.90 -27.42 42.53
CA SER A 407 32.49 -27.74 42.51
C SER A 407 31.77 -27.19 41.28
N ALA A 408 32.13 -26.02 40.78
CA ALA A 408 31.50 -25.32 39.65
C ALA A 408 32.22 -25.59 38.32
N ARG A 409 33.30 -26.35 38.30
CA ARG A 409 33.98 -26.76 37.08
C ARG A 409 33.11 -27.71 36.27
N LEU A 410 33.11 -27.53 34.95
CA LEU A 410 32.38 -28.38 33.99
C LEU A 410 30.85 -28.43 34.20
N MET A 411 30.29 -27.54 35.03
CA MET A 411 28.86 -27.35 35.12
C MET A 411 28.42 -26.29 34.15
N VAL A 412 27.45 -26.59 33.25
CA VAL A 412 26.91 -25.70 32.22
C VAL A 412 25.42 -25.70 32.27
N PRO A 413 24.74 -24.54 32.40
CA PRO A 413 23.30 -24.48 32.22
C PRO A 413 22.94 -24.69 30.75
N ILE A 414 21.98 -25.59 30.50
CA ILE A 414 21.55 -25.94 29.14
C ILE A 414 20.14 -25.49 28.81
N GLY A 415 19.39 -25.01 29.79
CA GLY A 415 18.02 -24.57 29.64
C GLY A 415 17.40 -24.25 30.98
N ILE A 416 16.09 -24.04 30.98
CA ILE A 416 15.27 -23.86 32.17
C ILE A 416 14.20 -24.96 32.22
N ASP A 417 13.81 -25.34 33.40
CA ASP A 417 12.68 -26.25 33.62
C ASP A 417 11.33 -25.52 33.53
N THR A 418 10.25 -26.25 33.69
CA THR A 418 8.87 -25.73 33.65
C THR A 418 8.57 -24.74 34.77
N VAL A 419 9.40 -24.70 35.81
CA VAL A 419 9.27 -23.80 36.97
C VAL A 419 10.19 -22.56 36.85
N GLY A 420 11.01 -22.51 35.76
CA GLY A 420 11.91 -21.40 35.48
C GLY A 420 13.29 -21.53 36.15
N GLN A 421 13.66 -22.71 36.68
CA GLN A 421 14.97 -22.96 37.23
C GLN A 421 15.96 -23.44 36.17
N PRO A 422 17.23 -23.01 36.23
CA PRO A 422 18.24 -23.45 35.26
C PRO A 422 18.52 -24.96 35.42
N VAL A 423 18.40 -25.67 34.31
CA VAL A 423 18.82 -27.06 34.19
C VAL A 423 20.30 -27.08 33.81
N THR A 424 21.14 -27.66 34.70
CA THR A 424 22.57 -27.73 34.49
C THR A 424 23.04 -29.16 34.17
N VAL A 425 24.00 -29.23 33.28
CA VAL A 425 24.72 -30.49 32.98
C VAL A 425 26.10 -30.41 33.64
N ASP A 426 26.44 -31.40 34.42
CA ASP A 426 27.74 -31.57 35.05
C ASP A 426 28.56 -32.61 34.28
N LEU A 427 29.55 -32.14 33.53
CA LEU A 427 30.41 -33.01 32.68
C LEU A 427 31.58 -33.65 33.44
N LYS A 428 31.63 -33.54 34.76
CA LYS A 428 32.65 -34.24 35.57
C LYS A 428 32.41 -35.75 35.53
N GLU A 429 33.51 -36.46 35.69
CA GLU A 429 33.40 -37.93 35.83
C GLU A 429 32.59 -38.31 37.07
N SER A 430 31.92 -39.47 37.03
CA SER A 430 31.11 -39.99 38.13
C SER A 430 31.91 -40.16 39.42
N ALA A 431 33.21 -40.45 39.33
CA ALA A 431 34.15 -40.49 40.46
C ALA A 431 34.28 -39.15 41.20
N HIS A 432 34.00 -38.05 40.54
CA HIS A 432 34.01 -36.68 41.09
C HIS A 432 32.60 -36.11 41.31
N GLY A 433 31.57 -36.97 41.34
CA GLY A 433 30.19 -36.59 41.62
C GLY A 433 29.45 -35.97 40.46
N GLY A 434 29.96 -36.03 39.23
CA GLY A 434 29.35 -35.53 38.01
C GLY A 434 28.52 -36.59 37.27
N MET A 435 27.85 -36.16 36.17
CA MET A 435 27.03 -37.03 35.30
C MET A 435 27.87 -37.84 34.30
N GLY A 436 29.15 -37.53 34.17
CA GLY A 436 30.07 -38.12 33.19
C GLY A 436 30.24 -37.27 31.94
N PRO A 437 31.35 -37.52 31.19
CA PRO A 437 31.70 -36.70 30.00
C PRO A 437 30.91 -37.07 28.75
N HIS A 438 30.05 -38.06 28.82
CA HIS A 438 29.26 -38.54 27.67
C HIS A 438 27.79 -38.19 27.83
N GLY A 439 27.22 -37.56 26.83
CA GLY A 439 25.78 -37.22 26.76
C GLY A 439 25.21 -37.62 25.40
N LEU A 440 23.96 -38.03 25.40
CA LEU A 440 23.18 -38.27 24.19
C LEU A 440 22.09 -37.21 24.09
N CYS A 441 22.13 -36.41 23.00
CA CYS A 441 21.07 -35.46 22.69
C CYS A 441 20.15 -36.04 21.61
N ILE A 442 18.88 -36.20 21.94
CA ILE A 442 17.86 -36.70 21.02
C ILE A 442 16.83 -35.59 20.80
N GLY A 443 16.60 -35.25 19.56
CA GLY A 443 15.58 -34.24 19.18
C GLY A 443 15.12 -34.46 17.74
N ALA A 444 13.86 -34.14 17.44
CA ALA A 444 13.37 -34.10 16.09
C ALA A 444 13.97 -32.89 15.33
N THR A 445 14.06 -32.99 14.00
CA THR A 445 14.49 -31.88 13.15
C THR A 445 13.53 -30.70 13.36
N GLY A 446 14.05 -29.57 13.85
CA GLY A 446 13.23 -28.37 14.15
C GLY A 446 12.74 -28.27 15.61
N SER A 447 13.01 -29.26 16.48
CA SER A 447 12.65 -29.20 17.91
C SER A 447 13.62 -28.36 18.76
N GLY A 448 14.72 -27.88 18.19
CA GLY A 448 15.69 -27.02 18.85
C GLY A 448 15.78 -25.66 18.21
N ASN A 449 15.82 -24.61 19.00
CA ASN A 449 16.13 -23.27 18.54
C ASN A 449 17.55 -23.31 17.92
N PRO A 450 17.79 -22.78 16.70
CA PRO A 450 19.13 -22.81 16.08
C PRO A 450 20.19 -22.03 16.86
N GLU A 451 19.79 -21.26 17.86
CA GLU A 451 20.70 -20.57 18.79
C GLU A 451 21.38 -21.51 19.80
N HIS A 452 20.88 -22.73 19.94
CA HIS A 452 21.48 -23.75 20.79
C HIS A 452 22.45 -24.65 20.00
N GLY A 453 23.24 -24.02 19.14
CA GLY A 453 24.44 -24.67 18.63
C GLY A 453 25.40 -24.90 19.80
N PHE A 454 25.34 -26.07 20.41
CA PHE A 454 26.24 -26.42 21.50
C PHE A 454 27.70 -26.44 21.06
N GLY A 455 28.36 -25.32 21.27
CA GLY A 455 29.83 -25.25 21.23
C GLY A 455 30.39 -25.32 22.65
N VAL A 456 30.30 -26.47 23.30
CA VAL A 456 31.04 -26.64 24.57
C VAL A 456 32.54 -26.76 24.24
N ARG A 457 33.23 -25.63 24.24
CA ARG A 457 34.70 -25.60 24.25
C ARG A 457 35.20 -25.61 25.70
N CYS A 458 35.57 -26.77 26.19
CA CYS A 458 36.36 -26.84 27.42
C CYS A 458 37.81 -26.47 27.12
N LYS A 459 38.26 -25.28 27.57
CA LYS A 459 39.66 -24.90 27.54
C LYS A 459 40.28 -25.30 28.87
N HIS A 460 41.18 -26.27 28.84
CA HIS A 460 41.99 -26.63 29.99
C HIS A 460 42.96 -25.48 30.27
N GLY A 461 42.83 -24.88 31.46
CA GLY A 461 43.88 -23.98 31.98
C GLY A 461 45.15 -24.77 32.25
N ASN A 462 46.27 -24.19 31.89
CA ASN A 462 47.62 -24.74 32.09
C ASN A 462 47.80 -25.30 33.51
N ASN A 463 47.67 -26.59 33.68
CA ASN A 463 48.41 -27.35 34.64
C ASN A 463 48.94 -28.59 33.94
N ARG A 464 50.27 -28.66 33.88
CA ARG A 464 50.99 -29.81 33.30
C ARG A 464 50.73 -31.04 34.12
N SER A 465 49.80 -31.88 33.68
CA SER A 465 49.85 -33.31 33.76
C SER A 465 48.59 -33.92 33.16
N ALA A 466 48.83 -34.69 32.11
CA ALA A 466 48.08 -35.84 31.64
C ALA A 466 46.64 -35.73 31.16
N ALA A 467 46.48 -36.23 29.99
CA ALA A 467 45.27 -36.72 29.32
C ALA A 467 44.47 -35.67 28.52
N SER A 468 44.83 -35.51 27.23
CA SER A 468 43.96 -34.99 26.20
C SER A 468 42.82 -35.98 25.97
N SER A 469 41.62 -35.68 26.45
CA SER A 469 40.41 -36.29 25.96
C SER A 469 39.82 -35.35 24.92
N ASP A 470 40.03 -35.70 23.66
CA ASP A 470 39.34 -35.08 22.52
C ASP A 470 37.83 -35.39 22.64
N LEU A 471 37.05 -34.41 23.03
CA LEU A 471 35.59 -34.49 22.91
C LEU A 471 35.23 -34.30 21.43
N ARG A 472 35.10 -35.42 20.72
CA ARG A 472 34.54 -35.41 19.37
C ARG A 472 33.02 -35.54 19.46
N THR A 473 32.32 -34.45 19.13
CA THR A 473 30.90 -34.47 18.94
C THR A 473 30.59 -35.09 17.57
N TYR A 474 30.06 -36.30 17.54
CA TYR A 474 29.56 -36.91 16.30
C TYR A 474 28.15 -36.40 16.04
N PHE A 475 27.96 -35.63 14.99
CA PHE A 475 26.66 -35.40 14.40
C PHE A 475 26.32 -36.57 13.49
N ALA A 476 25.35 -37.39 13.86
CA ALA A 476 24.70 -38.30 12.91
C ALA A 476 23.74 -37.47 12.04
N ARG A 477 23.90 -37.61 10.72
CA ARG A 477 23.02 -37.02 9.71
C ARG A 477 21.67 -37.75 9.68
#